data_18b42ef539ad3048cc2844219a13b694
#
_entry.id   18b42ef539ad3048cc2844219a13b694
#
_cell.length_a   1.000
_cell.length_b   1.000
_cell.length_c   1.000
_cell.angle_alpha   90.00
_cell.angle_beta   90.00
_cell.angle_gamma   90.00
#
_symmetry.space_group_name_H-M   'P 1'
#
loop_
_entity.id
_entity.type
_entity.pdbx_description
1 polymer ?
#
loop_
_entity_poly.entity_id
_entity_poly.type
_entity_poly.pdbx_seq_one_letter_code
_entity_poly.pdbx_strand_id
1 'polypeptide(L)'
;MRLTSGAAGSLGPVPPPPDDALVARLRAAGCVFAEDEARLLTAAATTPAELAELAARRAAGEPLEHLLGEVEFCGLRIAVGPGVFVPRQRTAALVARAADAARAVAARTGRAPVAIDLCCGCGAVGLALATAVDLGELHAADVDPAALPYARRNLAPVGGRVHGGDLFDALPGDLRGRVDVLVVNAPYVPTGALALLPPEARLHEPRVALDGGGDGLDVHRRVAAGAPSWLAAGGVVLAEVGEAQAPVLAAVFTAAGLSPHVHEPEDDGTTVVTGTRPAL
;
A
#
# COMPACT_ATOMS: atom_id res chain seq x y z
N MET A 1 -38.42 -27.00 -21.52
CA MET A 1 -37.07 -26.40 -21.64
C MET A 1 -36.35 -26.60 -20.32
N ARG A 2 -35.40 -27.52 -20.25
CA ARG A 2 -34.77 -27.97 -18.98
C ARG A 2 -33.69 -26.95 -18.60
N LEU A 3 -33.75 -26.42 -17.37
CA LEU A 3 -32.69 -25.63 -16.76
C LEU A 3 -31.52 -26.54 -16.37
N THR A 4 -30.39 -26.35 -16.98
CA THR A 4 -29.14 -27.05 -16.65
C THR A 4 -28.56 -26.47 -15.38
N SER A 5 -28.39 -27.32 -14.39
CA SER A 5 -27.72 -27.12 -13.12
C SER A 5 -26.29 -26.56 -13.33
N GLY A 6 -25.99 -25.40 -12.74
CA GLY A 6 -24.67 -24.83 -12.74
C GLY A 6 -23.69 -25.69 -11.92
N ALA A 7 -22.49 -25.86 -12.47
CA ALA A 7 -21.39 -26.62 -11.89
C ALA A 7 -20.99 -26.06 -10.53
N ALA A 8 -21.08 -26.88 -9.49
CA ALA A 8 -20.45 -26.65 -8.22
C ALA A 8 -18.91 -26.65 -8.41
N GLY A 9 -18.26 -25.53 -8.19
CA GLY A 9 -16.81 -25.45 -8.16
C GLY A 9 -16.27 -26.43 -7.12
N SER A 10 -15.44 -27.37 -7.56
CA SER A 10 -14.73 -28.31 -6.70
C SER A 10 -13.81 -27.51 -5.77
N LEU A 11 -14.15 -27.44 -4.50
CA LEU A 11 -13.21 -27.04 -3.45
C LEU A 11 -12.04 -28.03 -3.49
N GLY A 12 -10.85 -27.54 -3.80
CA GLY A 12 -9.64 -28.35 -3.73
C GLY A 12 -9.47 -29.00 -2.35
N PRO A 13 -8.61 -30.01 -2.22
CA PRO A 13 -8.42 -30.71 -0.96
C PRO A 13 -8.07 -29.71 0.14
N VAL A 14 -8.79 -29.77 1.26
CA VAL A 14 -8.49 -28.97 2.46
C VAL A 14 -7.05 -29.31 2.87
N PRO A 15 -6.15 -28.33 2.98
CA PRO A 15 -4.78 -28.60 3.40
C PRO A 15 -4.77 -29.29 4.76
N PRO A 16 -3.82 -30.19 5.02
CA PRO A 16 -3.71 -30.85 6.32
C PRO A 16 -3.55 -29.82 7.42
N PRO A 17 -4.02 -30.12 8.67
CA PRO A 17 -3.84 -29.23 9.80
C PRO A 17 -2.33 -28.97 9.98
N PRO A 18 -1.95 -27.76 10.43
CA PRO A 18 -0.55 -27.43 10.70
C PRO A 18 -0.02 -28.31 11.85
N ASP A 19 1.30 -28.55 11.83
CA ASP A 19 1.97 -29.27 12.91
C ASP A 19 1.78 -28.52 14.25
N ASP A 20 1.21 -29.18 15.25
CA ASP A 20 0.94 -28.62 16.58
C ASP A 20 2.21 -28.09 17.26
N ALA A 21 3.37 -28.71 17.01
CA ALA A 21 4.66 -28.26 17.53
C ALA A 21 5.09 -26.93 16.91
N LEU A 22 4.88 -26.76 15.59
CA LEU A 22 5.15 -25.49 14.91
C LEU A 22 4.23 -24.39 15.43
N VAL A 23 2.93 -24.64 15.53
CA VAL A 23 1.96 -23.68 16.10
C VAL A 23 2.35 -23.28 17.52
N ALA A 24 2.68 -24.24 18.38
CA ALA A 24 3.10 -23.96 19.76
C ALA A 24 4.37 -23.07 19.79
N ARG A 25 5.34 -23.33 18.92
CA ARG A 25 6.57 -22.53 18.81
C ARG A 25 6.29 -21.09 18.39
N LEU A 26 5.47 -20.86 17.35
CA LEU A 26 5.11 -19.53 16.87
C LEU A 26 4.30 -18.77 17.93
N ARG A 27 3.37 -19.44 18.61
CA ARG A 27 2.60 -18.84 19.70
C ARG A 27 3.48 -18.42 20.87
N ALA A 28 4.44 -19.26 21.27
CA ALA A 28 5.41 -18.92 22.29
C ALA A 28 6.32 -17.74 21.92
N ALA A 29 6.53 -17.49 20.61
CA ALA A 29 7.24 -16.33 20.08
C ALA A 29 6.37 -15.07 19.96
N GLY A 30 5.07 -15.14 20.31
CA GLY A 30 4.15 -14.00 20.28
C GLY A 30 3.33 -13.85 19.00
N CYS A 31 3.37 -14.81 18.07
CA CYS A 31 2.54 -14.78 16.87
C CYS A 31 1.06 -14.99 17.26
N VAL A 32 0.23 -13.98 16.97
CA VAL A 32 -1.20 -13.98 17.33
C VAL A 32 -1.98 -14.98 16.46
N PHE A 33 -1.62 -15.07 15.18
CA PHE A 33 -2.27 -15.95 14.18
C PHE A 33 -1.41 -17.19 13.89
N ALA A 34 -0.87 -17.83 14.95
CA ALA A 34 0.12 -18.89 14.84
C ALA A 34 -0.31 -20.07 13.95
N GLU A 35 -1.61 -20.44 13.94
CA GLU A 35 -2.15 -21.51 13.09
C GLU A 35 -2.10 -21.15 11.60
N ASP A 36 -2.49 -19.93 11.26
CA ASP A 36 -2.50 -19.45 9.87
C ASP A 36 -1.07 -19.24 9.38
N GLU A 37 -0.21 -18.65 10.21
CA GLU A 37 1.21 -18.50 9.90
C GLU A 37 1.90 -19.85 9.70
N ALA A 38 1.61 -20.86 10.55
CA ALA A 38 2.14 -22.20 10.41
C ALA A 38 1.71 -22.87 9.09
N ARG A 39 0.45 -22.68 8.67
CA ARG A 39 -0.05 -23.18 7.37
C ARG A 39 0.69 -22.52 6.21
N LEU A 40 0.87 -21.20 6.25
CA LEU A 40 1.55 -20.44 5.20
C LEU A 40 3.03 -20.85 5.09
N LEU A 41 3.74 -20.95 6.22
CA LEU A 41 5.13 -21.40 6.23
C LEU A 41 5.27 -22.84 5.72
N THR A 42 4.34 -23.73 6.10
CA THR A 42 4.34 -25.13 5.61
C THR A 42 4.08 -25.19 4.10
N ALA A 43 3.20 -24.35 3.59
CA ALA A 43 2.91 -24.28 2.15
C ALA A 43 4.06 -23.69 1.32
N ALA A 44 4.84 -22.79 1.91
CA ALA A 44 5.97 -22.14 1.26
C ALA A 44 7.24 -23.03 1.25
N ALA A 45 7.43 -23.83 2.28
CA ALA A 45 8.62 -24.69 2.41
C ALA A 45 8.56 -25.88 1.45
N THR A 46 9.68 -26.16 0.77
CA THR A 46 9.82 -27.32 -0.13
C THR A 46 10.42 -28.53 0.58
N THR A 47 11.07 -28.33 1.71
CA THR A 47 11.70 -29.37 2.54
C THR A 47 11.45 -29.15 4.03
N PRO A 48 11.53 -30.20 4.87
CA PRO A 48 11.44 -30.03 6.32
C PRO A 48 12.55 -29.14 6.91
N ALA A 49 13.73 -29.13 6.31
CA ALA A 49 14.84 -28.26 6.75
C ALA A 49 14.52 -26.78 6.48
N GLU A 50 13.96 -26.46 5.32
CA GLU A 50 13.51 -25.12 4.96
C GLU A 50 12.38 -24.65 5.88
N LEU A 51 11.40 -25.51 6.19
CA LEU A 51 10.35 -25.19 7.15
C LEU A 51 10.91 -24.85 8.54
N ALA A 52 11.88 -25.64 9.01
CA ALA A 52 12.54 -25.40 10.28
C ALA A 52 13.29 -24.06 10.32
N GLU A 53 13.93 -23.68 9.21
CA GLU A 53 14.61 -22.39 9.05
C GLU A 53 13.61 -21.22 9.03
N LEU A 54 12.58 -21.30 8.19
CA LEU A 54 11.53 -20.27 8.12
C LEU A 54 10.85 -20.06 9.47
N ALA A 55 10.53 -21.17 10.17
CA ALA A 55 9.94 -21.11 11.52
C ALA A 55 10.90 -20.51 12.55
N ALA A 56 12.23 -20.73 12.40
CA ALA A 56 13.21 -20.11 13.29
C ALA A 56 13.29 -18.59 13.08
N ARG A 57 13.34 -18.16 11.84
CA ARG A 57 13.39 -16.74 11.45
C ARG A 57 12.09 -16.01 11.88
N ARG A 58 10.92 -16.62 11.65
CA ARG A 58 9.64 -16.08 12.09
C ARG A 58 9.57 -15.94 13.62
N ALA A 59 9.99 -16.96 14.35
CA ALA A 59 10.05 -16.93 15.83
C ALA A 59 11.07 -15.89 16.34
N ALA A 60 12.07 -15.51 15.56
CA ALA A 60 12.99 -14.42 15.86
C ALA A 60 12.43 -13.02 15.54
N GLY A 61 11.19 -12.92 15.02
CA GLY A 61 10.47 -11.67 14.76
C GLY A 61 10.58 -11.14 13.34
N GLU A 62 11.12 -11.93 12.39
CA GLU A 62 11.12 -11.52 10.97
C GLU A 62 9.69 -11.51 10.41
N PRO A 63 9.27 -10.48 9.64
CA PRO A 63 7.94 -10.42 9.06
C PRO A 63 7.62 -11.68 8.23
N LEU A 64 6.42 -12.21 8.42
CA LEU A 64 5.96 -13.39 7.68
C LEU A 64 6.05 -13.16 6.17
N GLU A 65 5.63 -11.99 5.71
CA GLU A 65 5.59 -11.60 4.31
C GLU A 65 6.99 -11.55 3.68
N HIS A 66 8.00 -11.14 4.45
CA HIS A 66 9.39 -11.18 4.00
C HIS A 66 9.90 -12.61 3.82
N LEU A 67 9.45 -13.54 4.68
CA LEU A 67 9.78 -14.96 4.59
C LEU A 67 9.10 -15.63 3.42
N LEU A 68 7.85 -15.28 3.16
CA LEU A 68 7.05 -15.81 2.05
C LEU A 68 7.42 -15.18 0.70
N GLY A 69 8.02 -13.98 0.70
CA GLY A 69 8.32 -13.21 -0.50
C GLY A 69 7.10 -12.51 -1.12
N GLU A 70 5.95 -12.55 -0.45
CA GLU A 70 4.69 -11.96 -0.90
C GLU A 70 3.75 -11.64 0.25
N VAL A 71 2.79 -10.75 -0.03
CA VAL A 71 1.66 -10.41 0.86
C VAL A 71 0.37 -10.39 0.04
N GLU A 72 -0.74 -10.78 0.65
CA GLU A 72 -2.07 -10.56 0.08
C GLU A 72 -2.54 -9.13 0.41
N PHE A 73 -2.93 -8.37 -0.61
CA PHE A 73 -3.47 -7.02 -0.45
C PHE A 73 -4.54 -6.75 -1.50
N CYS A 74 -5.74 -6.34 -1.07
CA CYS A 74 -6.91 -6.14 -1.96
C CYS A 74 -7.22 -7.36 -2.85
N GLY A 75 -7.04 -8.58 -2.34
CA GLY A 75 -7.23 -9.83 -3.09
C GLY A 75 -6.15 -10.13 -4.12
N LEU A 76 -5.05 -9.40 -4.11
CA LEU A 76 -3.90 -9.55 -5.01
C LEU A 76 -2.69 -10.08 -4.25
N ARG A 77 -1.87 -10.89 -4.93
CA ARG A 77 -0.56 -11.32 -4.41
C ARG A 77 0.49 -10.28 -4.81
N ILE A 78 1.07 -9.62 -3.83
CA ILE A 78 2.05 -8.55 -3.98
C ILE A 78 3.42 -9.09 -3.59
N ALA A 79 4.38 -9.08 -4.49
CA ALA A 79 5.76 -9.43 -4.15
C ALA A 79 6.35 -8.38 -3.20
N VAL A 80 6.95 -8.84 -2.12
CA VAL A 80 7.63 -8.03 -1.11
C VAL A 80 8.80 -8.82 -0.54
N GLY A 81 9.74 -8.18 0.13
CA GLY A 81 10.86 -8.90 0.74
C GLY A 81 11.64 -8.05 1.73
N PRO A 82 12.75 -8.60 2.24
CA PRO A 82 13.52 -7.97 3.31
C PRO A 82 13.86 -6.51 3.04
N GLY A 83 13.67 -5.67 4.06
CA GLY A 83 13.96 -4.23 3.98
C GLY A 83 12.95 -3.40 3.19
N VAL A 84 11.80 -3.97 2.82
CA VAL A 84 10.71 -3.25 2.13
C VAL A 84 9.49 -3.17 3.06
N PHE A 85 8.82 -2.03 3.07
CA PHE A 85 7.58 -1.86 3.83
C PHE A 85 6.50 -2.86 3.38
N VAL A 86 5.91 -3.56 4.35
CA VAL A 86 4.83 -4.52 4.10
C VAL A 86 3.49 -3.77 3.98
N PRO A 87 2.76 -3.89 2.87
CA PRO A 87 1.44 -3.27 2.71
C PRO A 87 0.47 -3.66 3.83
N ARG A 88 -0.22 -2.67 4.41
CA ARG A 88 -1.17 -2.90 5.51
C ARG A 88 -2.60 -3.03 4.98
N GLN A 89 -3.37 -3.97 5.51
CA GLN A 89 -4.75 -4.22 5.05
C GLN A 89 -5.64 -2.98 5.14
N ARG A 90 -5.47 -2.15 6.18
CA ARG A 90 -6.21 -0.90 6.34
C ARG A 90 -6.03 0.09 5.19
N THR A 91 -4.90 0.04 4.47
CA THR A 91 -4.61 0.88 3.29
C THR A 91 -5.55 0.59 2.12
N ALA A 92 -6.32 -0.50 2.15
CA ALA A 92 -7.38 -0.79 1.18
C ALA A 92 -8.42 0.34 1.09
N ALA A 93 -8.68 1.06 2.20
CA ALA A 93 -9.55 2.22 2.20
C ALA A 93 -9.02 3.35 1.29
N LEU A 94 -7.71 3.59 1.28
CA LEU A 94 -7.08 4.55 0.38
C LEU A 94 -7.27 4.14 -1.09
N VAL A 95 -7.09 2.85 -1.41
CA VAL A 95 -7.32 2.31 -2.77
C VAL A 95 -8.78 2.49 -3.20
N ALA A 96 -9.74 2.18 -2.32
CA ALA A 96 -11.17 2.34 -2.62
C ALA A 96 -11.53 3.80 -2.96
N ARG A 97 -11.07 4.76 -2.15
CA ARG A 97 -11.29 6.20 -2.40
C ARG A 97 -10.59 6.68 -3.68
N ALA A 98 -9.38 6.19 -3.96
CA ALA A 98 -8.68 6.50 -5.21
C ALA A 98 -9.41 5.95 -6.44
N ALA A 99 -9.95 4.73 -6.34
CA ALA A 99 -10.75 4.13 -7.41
C ALA A 99 -12.05 4.92 -7.67
N ASP A 100 -12.73 5.38 -6.63
CA ASP A 100 -13.92 6.22 -6.78
C ASP A 100 -13.59 7.55 -7.44
N ALA A 101 -12.49 8.20 -7.05
CA ALA A 101 -12.01 9.41 -7.69
C ALA A 101 -11.68 9.19 -9.17
N ALA A 102 -10.99 8.10 -9.50
CA ALA A 102 -10.65 7.73 -10.88
C ALA A 102 -11.92 7.50 -11.73
N ARG A 103 -12.90 6.77 -11.20
CA ARG A 103 -14.20 6.56 -11.88
C ARG A 103 -14.93 7.87 -12.12
N ALA A 104 -14.94 8.78 -11.13
CA ALA A 104 -15.56 10.10 -11.27
C ALA A 104 -14.88 10.95 -12.35
N VAL A 105 -13.54 10.89 -12.45
CA VAL A 105 -12.80 11.55 -13.55
C VAL A 105 -13.18 10.95 -14.90
N ALA A 106 -13.18 9.61 -15.03
CA ALA A 106 -13.53 8.93 -16.28
C ALA A 106 -14.97 9.30 -16.72
N ALA A 107 -15.93 9.29 -15.79
CA ALA A 107 -17.31 9.66 -16.06
C ALA A 107 -17.45 11.12 -16.52
N ARG A 108 -16.69 12.04 -15.92
CA ARG A 108 -16.75 13.48 -16.23
C ARG A 108 -16.05 13.83 -17.54
N THR A 109 -14.94 13.16 -17.87
CA THR A 109 -14.05 13.53 -18.98
C THR A 109 -14.18 12.66 -20.21
N GLY A 110 -14.76 11.48 -20.09
CA GLY A 110 -14.84 10.47 -21.15
C GLY A 110 -13.49 9.81 -21.50
N ARG A 111 -12.44 10.04 -20.71
CA ARG A 111 -11.11 9.44 -20.92
C ARG A 111 -10.65 8.65 -19.69
N ALA A 112 -9.76 7.69 -19.90
CA ALA A 112 -9.11 6.97 -18.83
C ALA A 112 -8.18 7.91 -18.03
N PRO A 113 -8.21 7.85 -16.65
CA PRO A 113 -7.44 8.75 -15.79
C PRO A 113 -5.93 8.49 -15.84
N VAL A 114 -5.15 9.53 -15.55
CA VAL A 114 -3.71 9.44 -15.26
C VAL A 114 -3.54 9.38 -13.75
N ALA A 115 -2.91 8.31 -13.25
CA ALA A 115 -2.69 8.09 -11.81
C ALA A 115 -1.20 8.05 -11.46
N ILE A 116 -0.88 8.53 -10.26
CA ILE A 116 0.44 8.40 -9.65
C ILE A 116 0.29 7.77 -8.26
N ASP A 117 1.11 6.74 -7.98
CA ASP A 117 1.35 6.18 -6.66
C ASP A 117 2.69 6.72 -6.14
N LEU A 118 2.64 7.71 -5.25
CA LEU A 118 3.81 8.39 -4.71
C LEU A 118 4.16 7.83 -3.33
N CYS A 119 5.44 7.59 -3.07
CA CYS A 119 5.91 6.76 -1.95
C CYS A 119 5.37 5.32 -2.08
N CYS A 120 5.53 4.75 -3.27
CA CYS A 120 4.82 3.54 -3.68
C CYS A 120 5.28 2.26 -2.97
N GLY A 121 6.45 2.26 -2.31
CA GLY A 121 7.04 1.07 -1.72
C GLY A 121 7.17 -0.06 -2.76
N CYS A 122 6.56 -1.20 -2.48
CA CYS A 122 6.50 -2.33 -3.44
C CYS A 122 5.43 -2.15 -4.55
N GLY A 123 4.73 -1.02 -4.64
CA GLY A 123 3.73 -0.73 -5.67
C GLY A 123 2.36 -1.37 -5.44
N ALA A 124 2.04 -1.75 -4.20
CA ALA A 124 0.79 -2.45 -3.87
C ALA A 124 -0.46 -1.59 -4.14
N VAL A 125 -0.42 -0.30 -3.76
CA VAL A 125 -1.54 0.63 -3.95
C VAL A 125 -1.77 0.88 -5.43
N GLY A 126 -0.71 1.15 -6.20
CA GLY A 126 -0.78 1.35 -7.64
C GLY A 126 -1.34 0.13 -8.37
N LEU A 127 -0.91 -1.10 -8.01
CA LEU A 127 -1.42 -2.34 -8.61
C LEU A 127 -2.90 -2.54 -8.28
N ALA A 128 -3.29 -2.37 -7.01
CA ALA A 128 -4.67 -2.53 -6.60
C ALA A 128 -5.59 -1.51 -7.29
N LEU A 129 -5.15 -0.25 -7.41
CA LEU A 129 -5.89 0.79 -8.13
C LEU A 129 -6.06 0.44 -9.61
N ALA A 130 -4.99 0.05 -10.32
CA ALA A 130 -5.04 -0.32 -11.73
C ALA A 130 -5.85 -1.60 -12.01
N THR A 131 -6.00 -2.46 -11.00
CA THR A 131 -6.87 -3.65 -11.11
C THR A 131 -8.34 -3.28 -10.89
N ALA A 132 -8.62 -2.26 -10.06
CA ALA A 132 -9.97 -1.82 -9.72
C ALA A 132 -10.61 -0.92 -10.78
N VAL A 133 -9.80 -0.20 -11.57
CA VAL A 133 -10.26 0.78 -12.59
C VAL A 133 -9.34 0.80 -13.80
N ASP A 134 -9.91 1.10 -14.97
CA ASP A 134 -9.14 1.29 -16.20
C ASP A 134 -8.41 2.65 -16.14
N LEU A 135 -7.07 2.60 -16.11
CA LEU A 135 -6.20 3.77 -16.09
C LEU A 135 -5.56 3.99 -17.46
N GLY A 136 -5.49 5.24 -17.91
CA GLY A 136 -4.78 5.60 -19.12
C GLY A 136 -3.25 5.53 -18.96
N GLU A 137 -2.77 6.02 -17.82
CA GLU A 137 -1.37 5.92 -17.42
C GLU A 137 -1.27 5.69 -15.91
N LEU A 138 -0.35 4.80 -15.50
CA LEU A 138 0.02 4.61 -14.10
C LEU A 138 1.51 4.85 -13.94
N HIS A 139 1.87 5.79 -13.07
CA HIS A 139 3.23 6.04 -12.63
C HIS A 139 3.35 5.76 -11.15
N ALA A 140 4.51 5.28 -10.71
CA ALA A 140 4.81 5.05 -9.31
C ALA A 140 6.22 5.58 -9.01
N ALA A 141 6.42 6.18 -7.84
CA ALA A 141 7.72 6.70 -7.46
C ALA A 141 8.04 6.40 -5.99
N ASP A 142 9.30 6.03 -5.74
CA ASP A 142 9.82 5.83 -4.40
C ASP A 142 11.28 6.25 -4.31
N VAL A 143 11.68 6.71 -3.14
CA VAL A 143 13.06 7.09 -2.83
C VAL A 143 13.91 5.89 -2.42
N ASP A 144 13.28 4.81 -1.91
CA ASP A 144 13.98 3.63 -1.45
C ASP A 144 14.37 2.70 -2.60
N PRO A 145 15.68 2.55 -2.91
CA PRO A 145 16.13 1.69 -4.00
C PRO A 145 15.84 0.21 -3.75
N ALA A 146 15.63 -0.23 -2.48
CA ALA A 146 15.28 -1.61 -2.16
C ALA A 146 13.84 -1.95 -2.56
N ALA A 147 12.93 -0.99 -2.55
CA ALA A 147 11.53 -1.17 -2.91
C ALA A 147 11.31 -1.22 -4.44
N LEU A 148 12.10 -0.48 -5.22
CA LEU A 148 11.90 -0.32 -6.66
C LEU A 148 11.86 -1.63 -7.48
N PRO A 149 12.69 -2.66 -7.21
CA PRO A 149 12.59 -3.94 -7.92
C PRO A 149 11.24 -4.63 -7.71
N TYR A 150 10.70 -4.58 -6.50
CA TYR A 150 9.38 -5.12 -6.18
C TYR A 150 8.27 -4.32 -6.86
N ALA A 151 8.32 -3.00 -6.81
CA ALA A 151 7.37 -2.14 -7.51
C ALA A 151 7.35 -2.42 -9.03
N ARG A 152 8.52 -2.55 -9.66
CA ARG A 152 8.62 -2.90 -11.09
C ARG A 152 8.01 -4.26 -11.39
N ARG A 153 8.29 -5.27 -10.55
CA ARG A 153 7.73 -6.61 -10.69
C ARG A 153 6.21 -6.60 -10.57
N ASN A 154 5.69 -5.91 -9.56
CA ASN A 154 4.26 -5.88 -9.26
C ASN A 154 3.47 -5.08 -10.30
N LEU A 155 4.01 -3.96 -10.78
CA LEU A 155 3.31 -3.07 -11.70
C LEU A 155 3.48 -3.43 -13.18
N ALA A 156 4.40 -4.34 -13.53
CA ALA A 156 4.63 -4.75 -14.92
C ALA A 156 3.37 -5.32 -15.60
N PRO A 157 2.53 -6.17 -14.95
CA PRO A 157 1.35 -6.72 -15.58
C PRO A 157 0.30 -5.67 -15.99
N VAL A 158 0.27 -4.52 -15.32
CA VAL A 158 -0.65 -3.41 -15.58
C VAL A 158 -0.02 -2.25 -16.35
N GLY A 159 1.21 -2.44 -16.86
CA GLY A 159 1.92 -1.41 -17.62
C GLY A 159 2.35 -0.19 -16.82
N GLY A 160 2.44 -0.30 -15.48
CA GLY A 160 2.85 0.77 -14.59
C GLY A 160 4.34 1.12 -14.75
N ARG A 161 4.65 2.40 -14.74
CA ARG A 161 6.01 2.95 -14.90
C ARG A 161 6.58 3.35 -13.54
N VAL A 162 7.72 2.76 -13.15
CA VAL A 162 8.33 2.95 -11.83
C VAL A 162 9.58 3.83 -11.93
N HIS A 163 9.60 4.88 -11.13
CA HIS A 163 10.63 5.90 -11.06
C HIS A 163 11.33 5.87 -9.69
N GLY A 164 12.65 5.93 -9.68
CA GLY A 164 13.43 6.03 -8.44
C GLY A 164 13.85 7.47 -8.20
N GLY A 165 13.55 8.00 -7.00
CA GLY A 165 13.93 9.35 -6.59
C GLY A 165 12.97 9.98 -5.59
N ASP A 166 13.23 11.22 -5.23
CA ASP A 166 12.53 11.93 -4.17
C ASP A 166 11.26 12.61 -4.68
N LEU A 167 10.11 12.04 -4.30
CA LEU A 167 8.77 12.56 -4.60
C LEU A 167 8.63 12.94 -6.10
N PHE A 168 8.22 14.17 -6.35
CA PHE A 168 7.95 14.69 -7.69
C PHE A 168 9.21 14.83 -8.58
N ASP A 169 10.40 14.92 -7.98
CA ASP A 169 11.65 15.05 -8.75
C ASP A 169 11.99 13.75 -9.50
N ALA A 170 11.42 12.63 -9.07
CA ALA A 170 11.54 11.36 -9.77
C ALA A 170 10.71 11.28 -11.05
N LEU A 171 9.67 12.10 -11.18
CA LEU A 171 8.64 11.94 -12.20
C LEU A 171 8.97 12.68 -13.50
N PRO A 172 8.56 12.16 -14.67
CA PRO A 172 8.64 12.86 -15.95
C PRO A 172 7.90 14.20 -15.92
N GLY A 173 8.54 15.25 -16.39
CA GLY A 173 7.99 16.62 -16.34
C GLY A 173 6.74 16.85 -17.19
N ASP A 174 6.50 16.00 -18.19
CA ASP A 174 5.31 16.03 -19.05
C ASP A 174 4.02 15.58 -18.34
N LEU A 175 4.12 15.02 -17.14
CA LEU A 175 2.96 14.72 -16.28
C LEU A 175 2.41 15.95 -15.55
N ARG A 176 3.14 17.06 -15.52
CA ARG A 176 2.67 18.28 -14.85
C ARG A 176 1.34 18.77 -15.43
N GLY A 177 0.38 19.02 -14.55
CA GLY A 177 -0.97 19.46 -14.90
C GLY A 177 -1.86 18.40 -15.55
N ARG A 178 -1.40 17.14 -15.61
CA ARG A 178 -2.13 16.01 -16.24
C ARG A 178 -2.62 14.96 -15.27
N VAL A 179 -2.16 14.99 -14.03
CA VAL A 179 -2.46 13.94 -13.02
C VAL A 179 -3.88 14.09 -12.52
N ASP A 180 -4.69 13.07 -12.70
CA ASP A 180 -6.08 13.06 -12.22
C ASP A 180 -6.18 12.55 -10.79
N VAL A 181 -5.39 11.52 -10.46
CA VAL A 181 -5.39 10.88 -9.14
C VAL A 181 -3.94 10.70 -8.67
N LEU A 182 -3.61 11.38 -7.58
CA LEU A 182 -2.32 11.26 -6.90
C LEU A 182 -2.56 10.55 -5.55
N VAL A 183 -2.11 9.30 -5.44
CA VAL A 183 -2.25 8.52 -4.21
C VAL A 183 -0.93 8.55 -3.45
N VAL A 184 -1.02 8.69 -2.12
CA VAL A 184 0.16 8.83 -1.26
C VAL A 184 -0.04 8.03 0.03
N ASN A 185 0.77 7.02 0.24
CA ASN A 185 0.95 6.39 1.54
C ASN A 185 2.39 6.68 2.03
N ALA A 186 2.63 7.93 2.38
CA ALA A 186 3.94 8.39 2.85
C ALA A 186 4.18 8.01 4.32
N PRO A 187 5.43 7.99 4.78
CA PRO A 187 5.73 7.78 6.20
C PRO A 187 5.04 8.84 7.05
N TYR A 188 4.28 8.40 8.06
CA TYR A 188 3.50 9.31 8.93
C TYR A 188 3.70 9.06 10.42
N VAL A 189 4.62 8.17 10.81
CA VAL A 189 4.94 7.95 12.23
C VAL A 189 5.79 9.11 12.72
N PRO A 190 5.38 9.82 13.80
CA PRO A 190 6.25 10.84 14.40
C PRO A 190 7.57 10.23 14.86
N THR A 191 8.69 10.92 14.63
CA THR A 191 10.04 10.42 14.98
C THR A 191 10.12 9.93 16.42
N GLY A 192 9.48 10.65 17.36
CA GLY A 192 9.46 10.28 18.78
C GLY A 192 8.63 9.02 19.10
N ALA A 193 7.76 8.59 18.18
CA ALA A 193 6.90 7.41 18.33
C ALA A 193 7.49 6.14 17.70
N LEU A 194 8.56 6.23 16.92
CA LEU A 194 9.18 5.08 16.25
C LEU A 194 9.57 3.95 17.22
N ALA A 195 10.03 4.30 18.41
CA ALA A 195 10.41 3.34 19.45
C ALA A 195 9.20 2.53 20.00
N LEU A 196 7.98 3.04 19.80
CA LEU A 196 6.73 2.42 20.25
C LEU A 196 6.14 1.45 19.21
N LEU A 197 6.68 1.43 17.99
CA LEU A 197 6.25 0.51 16.96
C LEU A 197 6.50 -0.95 17.37
N PRO A 198 5.69 -1.89 16.90
CA PRO A 198 5.96 -3.31 17.06
C PRO A 198 7.39 -3.66 16.62
N PRO A 199 8.07 -4.59 17.33
CA PRO A 199 9.44 -4.98 17.00
C PRO A 199 9.62 -5.36 15.52
N GLU A 200 8.65 -6.03 14.95
CA GLU A 200 8.62 -6.45 13.56
C GLU A 200 8.79 -5.29 12.57
N ALA A 201 7.99 -4.24 12.71
CA ALA A 201 8.12 -3.04 11.89
C ALA A 201 9.43 -2.29 12.18
N ARG A 202 9.75 -2.10 13.47
CA ARG A 202 10.90 -1.30 13.91
C ARG A 202 12.25 -1.89 13.50
N LEU A 203 12.38 -3.24 13.44
CA LEU A 203 13.65 -3.94 13.20
C LEU A 203 13.81 -4.34 11.73
N HIS A 204 12.73 -4.54 10.99
CA HIS A 204 12.77 -5.16 9.66
C HIS A 204 12.25 -4.24 8.55
N GLU A 205 11.50 -3.18 8.86
CA GLU A 205 11.09 -2.20 7.86
C GLU A 205 12.04 -1.00 7.83
N PRO A 206 12.27 -0.40 6.65
CA PRO A 206 13.23 0.69 6.52
C PRO A 206 12.67 1.96 7.20
N ARG A 207 13.54 2.65 7.95
CA ARG A 207 13.15 3.87 8.66
C ARG A 207 12.55 4.94 7.73
N VAL A 208 13.04 5.03 6.50
CA VAL A 208 12.54 5.97 5.48
C VAL A 208 11.06 5.74 5.13
N ALA A 209 10.55 4.52 5.31
CA ALA A 209 9.14 4.20 5.09
C ALA A 209 8.24 4.44 6.33
N LEU A 210 8.82 4.75 7.48
CA LEU A 210 8.11 4.90 8.75
C LEU A 210 8.15 6.33 9.29
N ASP A 211 9.34 6.96 9.28
CA ASP A 211 9.62 8.24 9.93
C ASP A 211 9.07 9.42 9.14
N GLY A 212 7.95 9.96 9.58
CA GLY A 212 7.29 11.14 9.00
C GLY A 212 7.76 12.48 9.56
N GLY A 213 8.84 12.50 10.38
CA GLY A 213 9.34 13.72 10.99
C GLY A 213 8.71 14.05 12.34
N GLY A 214 8.82 15.29 12.78
CA GLY A 214 8.47 15.71 14.13
C GLY A 214 7.03 15.36 14.54
N ASP A 215 6.06 15.72 13.75
CA ASP A 215 4.63 15.39 13.94
C ASP A 215 4.12 14.30 12.97
N GLY A 216 5.01 13.71 12.16
CA GLY A 216 4.69 12.69 11.18
C GLY A 216 4.18 13.22 9.84
N LEU A 217 4.17 14.52 9.60
CA LEU A 217 3.60 15.10 8.38
C LEU A 217 4.61 15.81 7.47
N ASP A 218 5.93 15.66 7.69
CA ASP A 218 6.93 16.38 6.91
C ASP A 218 6.90 16.03 5.42
N VAL A 219 6.73 14.74 5.09
CA VAL A 219 6.59 14.29 3.69
C VAL A 219 5.27 14.77 3.09
N HIS A 220 4.18 14.71 3.85
CA HIS A 220 2.87 15.17 3.39
C HIS A 220 2.84 16.67 3.08
N ARG A 221 3.56 17.49 3.85
CA ARG A 221 3.71 18.93 3.56
C ARG A 221 4.42 19.17 2.23
N ARG A 222 5.46 18.39 1.93
CA ARG A 222 6.17 18.46 0.65
C ARG A 222 5.28 18.02 -0.51
N VAL A 223 4.52 16.95 -0.33
CA VAL A 223 3.51 16.50 -1.31
C VAL A 223 2.47 17.58 -1.55
N ALA A 224 1.89 18.16 -0.49
CA ALA A 224 0.88 19.22 -0.61
C ALA A 224 1.41 20.43 -1.38
N ALA A 225 2.64 20.85 -1.11
CA ALA A 225 3.27 21.98 -1.80
C ALA A 225 3.46 21.73 -3.31
N GLY A 226 3.80 20.50 -3.70
CA GLY A 226 4.01 20.12 -5.10
C GLY A 226 2.72 19.79 -5.86
N ALA A 227 1.74 19.16 -5.22
CA ALA A 227 0.55 18.60 -5.84
C ALA A 227 -0.19 19.56 -6.80
N PRO A 228 -0.41 20.86 -6.48
CA PRO A 228 -1.13 21.76 -7.39
C PRO A 228 -0.51 21.89 -8.78
N SER A 229 0.82 21.74 -8.89
CA SER A 229 1.51 21.85 -10.18
C SER A 229 1.44 20.56 -11.02
N TRP A 230 1.12 19.42 -10.39
CA TRP A 230 1.03 18.11 -11.05
C TRP A 230 -0.39 17.71 -11.37
N LEU A 231 -1.33 18.03 -10.48
CA LEU A 231 -2.74 17.69 -10.66
C LEU A 231 -3.34 18.43 -11.86
N ALA A 232 -4.18 17.75 -12.62
CA ALA A 232 -5.08 18.36 -13.58
C ALA A 232 -6.14 19.23 -12.87
N ALA A 233 -6.84 20.09 -13.60
CA ALA A 233 -8.00 20.80 -13.07
C ALA A 233 -9.07 19.80 -12.62
N GLY A 234 -9.48 19.87 -11.35
CA GLY A 234 -10.36 18.88 -10.71
C GLY A 234 -9.70 17.56 -10.39
N GLY A 235 -8.38 17.45 -10.50
CA GLY A 235 -7.59 16.31 -10.05
C GLY A 235 -7.47 16.31 -8.52
N VAL A 236 -7.20 15.14 -7.93
CA VAL A 236 -7.23 14.92 -6.49
C VAL A 236 -5.97 14.25 -5.99
N VAL A 237 -5.44 14.72 -4.85
CA VAL A 237 -4.48 14.00 -4.03
C VAL A 237 -5.20 13.30 -2.89
N LEU A 238 -4.85 12.05 -2.60
CA LEU A 238 -5.36 11.25 -1.49
C LEU A 238 -4.18 10.78 -0.65
N ALA A 239 -4.24 11.00 0.65
CA ALA A 239 -3.18 10.61 1.57
C ALA A 239 -3.74 9.85 2.77
N GLU A 240 -3.04 8.75 3.14
CA GLU A 240 -3.26 8.01 4.37
C GLU A 240 -2.53 8.69 5.52
N VAL A 241 -3.20 8.87 6.66
CA VAL A 241 -2.61 9.42 7.89
C VAL A 241 -3.28 8.83 9.15
N GLY A 242 -2.66 9.05 10.31
CA GLY A 242 -3.32 8.80 11.57
C GLY A 242 -4.48 9.77 11.81
N GLU A 243 -5.52 9.34 12.52
CA GLU A 243 -6.73 10.13 12.80
C GLU A 243 -6.41 11.52 13.37
N ALA A 244 -5.52 11.59 14.37
CA ALA A 244 -5.11 12.85 14.99
C ALA A 244 -4.36 13.80 14.02
N GLN A 245 -3.81 13.29 12.93
CA GLN A 245 -3.08 14.08 11.93
C GLN A 245 -4.01 14.65 10.84
N ALA A 246 -5.19 14.07 10.65
CA ALA A 246 -6.09 14.43 9.56
C ALA A 246 -6.51 15.92 9.54
N PRO A 247 -6.89 16.55 10.67
CA PRO A 247 -7.21 17.98 10.68
C PRO A 247 -6.02 18.86 10.27
N VAL A 248 -4.80 18.47 10.67
CA VAL A 248 -3.56 19.20 10.33
C VAL A 248 -3.29 19.08 8.83
N LEU A 249 -3.39 17.86 8.27
CA LEU A 249 -3.19 17.64 6.84
C LEU A 249 -4.25 18.36 6.00
N ALA A 250 -5.51 18.39 6.43
CA ALA A 250 -6.56 19.15 5.77
C ALA A 250 -6.23 20.67 5.72
N ALA A 251 -5.70 21.22 6.81
CA ALA A 251 -5.24 22.61 6.83
C ALA A 251 -4.03 22.82 5.89
N VAL A 252 -3.11 21.87 5.81
CA VAL A 252 -1.96 21.90 4.89
C VAL A 252 -2.43 21.90 3.44
N PHE A 253 -3.40 21.05 3.07
CA PHE A 253 -3.99 21.05 1.73
C PHE A 253 -4.70 22.37 1.41
N THR A 254 -5.44 22.95 2.36
CA THR A 254 -6.06 24.28 2.19
C THR A 254 -4.99 25.35 1.91
N ALA A 255 -3.91 25.37 2.69
CA ALA A 255 -2.83 26.34 2.51
C ALA A 255 -2.10 26.18 1.15
N ALA A 256 -2.10 24.96 0.59
CA ALA A 256 -1.59 24.67 -0.75
C ALA A 256 -2.59 25.00 -1.88
N GLY A 257 -3.77 25.55 -1.59
CA GLY A 257 -4.79 25.90 -2.59
C GLY A 257 -5.64 24.72 -3.07
N LEU A 258 -5.64 23.62 -2.31
CA LEU A 258 -6.50 22.46 -2.56
C LEU A 258 -7.74 22.52 -1.67
N SER A 259 -8.86 21.98 -2.15
CA SER A 259 -10.09 21.82 -1.36
C SER A 259 -10.02 20.49 -0.59
N PRO A 260 -9.85 20.49 0.74
CA PRO A 260 -9.69 19.28 1.50
C PRO A 260 -11.02 18.61 1.84
N HIS A 261 -10.99 17.29 2.00
CA HIS A 261 -12.05 16.52 2.64
C HIS A 261 -11.42 15.39 3.47
N VAL A 262 -11.88 15.19 4.71
CA VAL A 262 -11.45 14.11 5.58
C VAL A 262 -12.47 12.99 5.49
N HIS A 263 -12.02 11.79 5.12
CA HIS A 263 -12.82 10.58 5.15
C HIS A 263 -12.50 9.84 6.44
N GLU A 264 -13.47 9.76 7.31
CA GLU A 264 -13.38 8.99 8.55
C GLU A 264 -13.23 7.50 8.21
N PRO A 265 -12.48 6.75 9.04
CA PRO A 265 -12.34 5.32 8.83
C PRO A 265 -13.68 4.61 8.97
N GLU A 266 -13.93 3.65 8.08
CA GLU A 266 -15.01 2.68 8.22
C GLU A 266 -14.40 1.47 8.96
N ASP A 267 -14.95 1.09 10.11
CA ASP A 267 -14.44 0.03 10.98
C ASP A 267 -12.95 0.24 11.40
N ASP A 268 -12.10 -0.79 11.25
CA ASP A 268 -10.67 -0.75 11.56
C ASP A 268 -9.81 -0.13 10.43
N GLY A 269 -10.43 0.64 9.53
CA GLY A 269 -9.77 1.29 8.41
C GLY A 269 -8.80 2.40 8.82
N THR A 270 -8.22 3.04 7.82
CA THR A 270 -7.34 4.20 8.01
C THR A 270 -8.05 5.49 7.66
N THR A 271 -7.62 6.61 8.25
CA THR A 271 -8.11 7.94 7.87
C THR A 271 -7.46 8.36 6.56
N VAL A 272 -8.28 8.74 5.59
CA VAL A 272 -7.85 9.27 4.30
C VAL A 272 -8.23 10.75 4.20
N VAL A 273 -7.26 11.58 3.86
CA VAL A 273 -7.50 13.00 3.57
C VAL A 273 -7.31 13.21 2.07
N THR A 274 -8.31 13.80 1.44
CA THR A 274 -8.24 14.19 0.03
C THR A 274 -8.06 15.69 -0.11
N GLY A 275 -7.36 16.13 -1.15
CA GLY A 275 -7.23 17.52 -1.54
C GLY A 275 -7.50 17.67 -3.04
N THR A 276 -8.60 18.33 -3.40
CA THR A 276 -8.98 18.51 -4.81
C THR A 276 -8.45 19.84 -5.34
N ARG A 277 -7.76 19.80 -6.49
CA ARG A 277 -7.42 21.03 -7.22
C ARG A 277 -8.69 21.63 -7.80
N PRO A 278 -9.04 22.91 -7.52
CA PRO A 278 -10.21 23.55 -8.10
C PRO A 278 -10.17 23.49 -9.64
N ALA A 279 -11.32 23.22 -10.24
CA ALA A 279 -11.50 23.48 -11.68
C ALA A 279 -11.60 25.00 -11.87
N LEU A 280 -10.76 25.55 -12.74
CA LEU A 280 -10.84 26.99 -13.11
C LEU A 280 -12.14 27.27 -13.88
#